data_15005102d30824c09f5f3ca8783c3e0a
#
_entry.id   15005102d30824c09f5f3ca8783c3e0a
#
_cell.length_a   1.000
_cell.length_b   1.000
_cell.length_c   1.000
_cell.angle_alpha   90.00
_cell.angle_beta   90.00
_cell.angle_gamma   90.00
#
_symmetry.space_group_name_H-M   'P 1'
#
loop_
_entity.id
_entity.type
_entity.pdbx_description
1 polymer ?
#
loop_
_entity_poly.entity_id
_entity_poly.type
_entity_poly.pdbx_seq_one_letter_code
_entity_poly.pdbx_strand_id
1 'polypeptide(L)'
;CTGFASFFPYKVDKGWNAFISGAYPYETRADYPLKGGEKRKVWAVGLAESETLEGPWKRMGEEINPITSIHPQFVENPIVSKLPNGTYIAMFDGGPNYLNLPNRMGYTLSIDGKNWSKARYIAIDTKVKKWWTVMRTPLCLIPEGDNVYTIVYTAWDDTRFHPIGMVKVKLNPEVLDKLTAELKPAIPYLNEVGAQAMPRNIVPIKNAYFNMPQPKCPVFPDFIVNMKDKGMTEDAPITDLVNRTIAEVSKQGGGTVVIPEGKWKSARIVLKSNVNLHLAKGAEIEFSGQIGRAHV
;
A
#
# COMPACT_ATOMS: atom_id res chain seq x y z
N CYS A 1 -19.33 4.60 -11.70
CA CYS A 1 -19.10 5.87 -10.99
C CYS A 1 -20.19 6.83 -11.38
N THR A 2 -20.86 7.43 -10.42
CA THR A 2 -21.94 8.44 -10.67
C THR A 2 -21.39 9.85 -10.89
N GLY A 3 -20.08 10.02 -10.97
CA GLY A 3 -19.38 11.27 -11.22
C GLY A 3 -18.21 11.50 -10.25
N PHE A 4 -17.27 12.31 -10.67
CA PHE A 4 -16.20 12.81 -9.81
C PHE A 4 -16.73 14.01 -9.03
N ALA A 5 -16.46 14.04 -7.73
CA ALA A 5 -16.83 15.15 -6.85
C ALA A 5 -15.65 16.11 -6.63
N SER A 6 -14.42 15.60 -6.64
CA SER A 6 -13.23 16.40 -6.38
C SER A 6 -12.00 15.88 -7.11
N PHE A 7 -11.06 16.79 -7.35
CA PHE A 7 -9.81 16.55 -8.05
C PHE A 7 -8.70 17.34 -7.35
N PHE A 8 -7.70 16.64 -6.85
CA PHE A 8 -6.61 17.21 -6.05
C PHE A 8 -5.25 16.85 -6.65
N PRO A 9 -4.72 17.67 -7.58
CA PRO A 9 -3.43 17.42 -8.18
C PRO A 9 -2.28 17.77 -7.23
N TYR A 10 -1.18 17.04 -7.37
CA TYR A 10 0.07 17.30 -6.67
C TYR A 10 1.27 16.92 -7.53
N LYS A 11 2.35 17.67 -7.34
CA LYS A 11 3.59 17.46 -8.09
C LYS A 11 4.33 16.24 -7.56
N VAL A 12 4.80 15.39 -8.46
CA VAL A 12 5.74 14.31 -8.19
C VAL A 12 7.03 14.51 -8.97
N ASP A 13 8.03 13.68 -8.76
CA ASP A 13 9.35 13.87 -9.40
C ASP A 13 9.26 13.85 -10.93
N LYS A 14 8.36 13.05 -11.48
CA LYS A 14 8.10 13.01 -12.91
C LYS A 14 6.60 13.24 -13.18
N GLY A 15 6.25 14.47 -13.57
CA GLY A 15 4.87 14.83 -13.88
C GLY A 15 4.01 15.18 -12.66
N TRP A 16 2.75 14.81 -12.73
CA TRP A 16 1.73 15.11 -11.75
C TRP A 16 0.91 13.87 -11.43
N ASN A 17 0.55 13.74 -10.19
CA ASN A 17 -0.49 12.81 -9.77
C ASN A 17 -1.68 13.60 -9.24
N ALA A 18 -2.84 12.98 -9.22
CA ALA A 18 -4.02 13.57 -8.62
C ALA A 18 -4.84 12.50 -7.89
N PHE A 19 -5.33 12.84 -6.72
CA PHE A 19 -6.44 12.11 -6.14
C PHE A 19 -7.74 12.57 -6.77
N ILE A 20 -8.57 11.61 -7.13
CA ILE A 20 -9.92 11.83 -7.65
C ILE A 20 -10.89 11.15 -6.70
N SER A 21 -11.87 11.87 -6.18
CA SER A 21 -12.87 11.27 -5.30
C SER A 21 -14.27 11.33 -5.90
N GLY A 22 -15.11 10.42 -5.46
CA GLY A 22 -16.49 10.36 -5.93
C GLY A 22 -17.32 9.32 -5.20
N ALA A 23 -18.62 9.36 -5.47
CA ALA A 23 -19.57 8.40 -4.95
C ALA A 23 -19.65 7.18 -5.87
N TYR A 24 -19.55 6.00 -5.30
CA TYR A 24 -19.70 4.73 -5.99
C TYR A 24 -20.97 4.01 -5.53
N PRO A 25 -21.63 3.21 -6.39
CA PRO A 25 -22.71 2.35 -5.95
C PRO A 25 -22.24 1.36 -4.88
N TYR A 26 -23.08 1.10 -3.91
CA TYR A 26 -22.77 0.19 -2.78
C TYR A 26 -22.41 -1.23 -3.22
N GLU A 27 -22.99 -1.69 -4.30
CA GLU A 27 -22.82 -3.06 -4.83
C GLU A 27 -21.37 -3.43 -5.18
N THR A 28 -20.49 -2.44 -5.26
CA THR A 28 -19.07 -2.66 -5.52
C THR A 28 -18.25 -3.01 -4.27
N ARG A 29 -18.86 -3.01 -3.08
CA ARG A 29 -18.18 -3.28 -1.81
C ARG A 29 -19.01 -4.13 -0.85
N ALA A 30 -19.21 -5.37 -1.26
CA ALA A 30 -19.97 -6.38 -0.49
C ALA A 30 -19.32 -6.78 0.85
N ASP A 31 -18.05 -6.45 1.05
CA ASP A 31 -17.25 -6.78 2.22
C ASP A 31 -17.49 -5.87 3.44
N TYR A 32 -18.32 -4.82 3.28
CA TYR A 32 -18.60 -3.90 4.38
C TYR A 32 -20.10 -3.80 4.67
N PRO A 33 -20.63 -4.59 5.61
CA PRO A 33 -22.05 -4.56 5.94
C PRO A 33 -22.42 -3.23 6.58
N LEU A 34 -23.36 -2.53 5.99
CA LEU A 34 -23.99 -1.37 6.63
C LEU A 34 -24.89 -1.85 7.77
N LYS A 35 -24.79 -1.19 8.90
CA LYS A 35 -25.69 -1.41 10.02
C LYS A 35 -27.12 -1.11 9.57
N GLY A 36 -27.99 -2.09 9.59
CA GLY A 36 -29.40 -1.95 9.21
C GLY A 36 -29.76 -2.19 7.75
N GLY A 37 -28.83 -2.71 6.93
CA GLY A 37 -29.13 -3.08 5.53
C GLY A 37 -29.38 -1.89 4.58
N GLU A 38 -29.06 -0.67 5.00
CA GLU A 38 -29.21 0.52 4.16
C GLU A 38 -28.18 0.53 3.01
N LYS A 39 -28.68 0.69 1.79
CA LYS A 39 -27.85 0.93 0.60
C LYS A 39 -27.35 2.37 0.58
N ARG A 40 -26.19 2.64 1.16
CA ARG A 40 -25.55 3.96 1.10
C ARG A 40 -24.48 4.01 0.02
N LYS A 41 -24.31 5.17 -0.58
CA LYS A 41 -23.21 5.42 -1.51
C LYS A 41 -21.87 5.32 -0.75
N VAL A 42 -20.91 4.65 -1.33
CA VAL A 42 -19.54 4.62 -0.85
C VAL A 42 -18.77 5.78 -1.46
N TRP A 43 -18.14 6.58 -0.62
CA TRP A 43 -17.20 7.61 -1.09
C TRP A 43 -15.80 7.02 -1.08
N ALA A 44 -15.13 7.10 -2.19
CA ALA A 44 -13.80 6.56 -2.37
C ALA A 44 -12.92 7.49 -3.19
N VAL A 45 -11.61 7.33 -3.05
CA VAL A 45 -10.61 8.04 -3.83
C VAL A 45 -9.86 7.07 -4.73
N GLY A 46 -9.53 7.55 -5.91
CA GLY A 46 -8.65 6.89 -6.86
C GLY A 46 -7.46 7.77 -7.17
N LEU A 47 -6.52 7.25 -7.94
CA LEU A 47 -5.36 7.98 -8.43
C LEU A 47 -5.42 8.17 -9.94
N ALA A 48 -4.92 9.32 -10.38
CA ALA A 48 -4.65 9.61 -11.78
C ALA A 48 -3.24 10.19 -11.92
N GLU A 49 -2.66 10.07 -13.11
CA GLU A 49 -1.35 10.62 -13.44
C GLU A 49 -1.40 11.42 -14.74
N SER A 50 -0.51 12.39 -14.86
CA SER A 50 -0.29 13.16 -16.08
C SER A 50 1.15 13.68 -16.14
N GLU A 51 1.65 13.94 -17.33
CA GLU A 51 2.94 14.61 -17.51
C GLU A 51 2.86 16.10 -17.18
N THR A 52 1.72 16.73 -17.43
CA THR A 52 1.47 18.15 -17.20
C THR A 52 0.24 18.35 -16.33
N LEU A 53 0.13 19.54 -15.68
CA LEU A 53 -1.02 19.87 -14.85
C LEU A 53 -2.32 19.96 -15.67
N GLU A 54 -2.22 20.37 -16.90
CA GLU A 54 -3.34 20.51 -17.83
C GLU A 54 -3.85 19.16 -18.35
N GLY A 55 -3.08 18.11 -18.19
CA GLY A 55 -3.41 16.76 -18.68
C GLY A 55 -2.76 16.44 -20.03
N PRO A 56 -3.22 15.40 -20.73
CA PRO A 56 -4.35 14.54 -20.37
C PRO A 56 -4.08 13.69 -19.12
N TRP A 57 -5.10 13.52 -18.30
CA TRP A 57 -5.04 12.71 -17.10
C TRP A 57 -5.46 11.28 -17.35
N LYS A 58 -4.63 10.34 -16.94
CA LYS A 58 -4.88 8.91 -17.05
C LYS A 58 -5.14 8.33 -15.66
N ARG A 59 -6.28 7.65 -15.50
CA ARG A 59 -6.59 6.95 -14.27
C ARG A 59 -5.60 5.81 -14.06
N MET A 60 -5.03 5.74 -12.87
CA MET A 60 -4.25 4.59 -12.41
C MET A 60 -5.23 3.54 -11.88
N GLY A 61 -4.99 2.28 -12.20
CA GLY A 61 -5.93 1.15 -12.04
C GLY A 61 -6.76 1.10 -10.76
N GLU A 62 -7.79 0.28 -10.77
CA GLU A 62 -8.80 0.21 -9.70
C GLU A 62 -8.25 -0.27 -8.35
N GLU A 63 -7.16 -1.00 -8.36
CA GLU A 63 -6.53 -1.59 -7.18
C GLU A 63 -5.77 -0.59 -6.31
N ILE A 64 -5.50 0.60 -6.82
CA ILE A 64 -4.72 1.62 -6.10
C ILE A 64 -5.67 2.57 -5.39
N ASN A 65 -6.16 2.17 -4.23
CA ASN A 65 -6.88 3.05 -3.34
C ASN A 65 -6.53 2.78 -1.88
N PRO A 66 -5.29 3.04 -1.47
CA PRO A 66 -4.81 2.73 -0.13
C PRO A 66 -5.51 3.55 0.95
N ILE A 67 -6.04 4.72 0.60
CA ILE A 67 -6.70 5.60 1.56
C ILE A 67 -8.00 4.99 2.08
N THR A 68 -8.73 4.22 1.27
CA THR A 68 -9.95 3.53 1.72
C THR A 68 -9.72 2.51 2.83
N SER A 69 -8.47 2.20 3.14
CA SER A 69 -8.12 1.21 4.15
C SER A 69 -8.45 1.60 5.59
N ILE A 70 -8.68 2.89 5.91
CA ILE A 70 -9.18 3.28 7.25
C ILE A 70 -10.66 2.95 7.40
N HIS A 71 -11.45 3.44 6.45
CA HIS A 71 -12.88 3.22 6.44
C HIS A 71 -13.35 3.09 5.00
N PRO A 72 -13.65 1.88 4.54
CA PRO A 72 -13.91 1.61 3.13
C PRO A 72 -15.15 2.29 2.57
N GLN A 73 -16.03 2.81 3.41
CA GLN A 73 -17.24 3.49 2.96
C GLN A 73 -17.08 4.98 2.71
N PHE A 74 -16.06 5.61 3.33
CA PHE A 74 -15.96 7.05 3.26
C PHE A 74 -14.53 7.52 3.35
N VAL A 75 -13.99 7.96 2.23
CA VAL A 75 -12.75 8.73 2.12
C VAL A 75 -12.97 9.85 1.12
N GLU A 76 -12.68 11.08 1.51
CA GLU A 76 -12.94 12.27 0.70
C GLU A 76 -11.83 13.31 0.88
N ASN A 77 -11.68 14.17 -0.12
CA ASN A 77 -10.88 15.39 -0.10
C ASN A 77 -9.40 15.17 0.34
N PRO A 78 -8.66 14.25 -0.26
CA PRO A 78 -7.26 14.09 0.07
C PRO A 78 -6.43 15.26 -0.48
N ILE A 79 -5.71 15.93 0.40
CA ILE A 79 -4.71 16.94 0.05
C ILE A 79 -3.32 16.37 0.28
N VAL A 80 -2.38 16.71 -0.60
CA VAL A 80 -1.01 16.18 -0.55
C VAL A 80 0.00 17.31 -0.32
N SER A 81 0.93 17.07 0.60
CA SER A 81 2.09 17.92 0.84
C SER A 81 3.37 17.09 0.81
N LYS A 82 4.46 17.67 0.34
CA LYS A 82 5.78 17.05 0.42
C LYS A 82 6.47 17.54 1.70
N LEU A 83 6.89 16.61 2.53
CA LEU A 83 7.60 16.89 3.78
C LEU A 83 9.09 17.16 3.51
N PRO A 84 9.81 17.83 4.44
CA PRO A 84 11.22 18.18 4.25
C PRO A 84 12.14 16.98 3.99
N ASN A 85 11.81 15.80 4.51
CA ASN A 85 12.55 14.56 4.26
C ASN A 85 12.24 13.92 2.89
N GLY A 86 11.44 14.57 2.04
CA GLY A 86 11.05 14.08 0.73
C GLY A 86 9.83 13.17 0.70
N THR A 87 9.31 12.74 1.86
CA THR A 87 8.09 11.93 1.96
C THR A 87 6.86 12.76 1.61
N TYR A 88 5.91 12.17 0.90
CA TYR A 88 4.60 12.77 0.68
C TYR A 88 3.66 12.37 1.82
N ILE A 89 2.89 13.32 2.30
CA ILE A 89 1.77 13.08 3.21
C ILE A 89 0.47 13.46 2.50
N ALA A 90 -0.49 12.55 2.47
CA ALA A 90 -1.86 12.85 2.07
C ALA A 90 -2.73 12.87 3.33
N MET A 91 -3.45 13.96 3.53
CA MET A 91 -4.46 14.08 4.58
C MET A 91 -5.84 14.12 3.95
N PHE A 92 -6.83 13.55 4.62
CA PHE A 92 -8.15 13.35 4.05
C PHE A 92 -9.24 13.30 5.14
N ASP A 93 -10.49 13.46 4.73
CA ASP A 93 -11.67 13.18 5.53
C ASP A 93 -12.01 11.68 5.43
N GLY A 94 -11.98 10.98 6.53
CA GLY A 94 -12.24 9.54 6.58
C GLY A 94 -13.22 9.17 7.67
N GLY A 95 -14.24 8.43 7.27
CA GLY A 95 -15.25 7.91 8.17
C GLY A 95 -16.63 8.52 7.97
N PRO A 96 -17.64 7.67 7.93
CA PRO A 96 -19.02 8.09 7.72
C PRO A 96 -19.61 8.77 8.96
N ASN A 97 -20.67 9.55 8.74
CA ASN A 97 -21.33 10.34 9.78
C ASN A 97 -21.85 9.51 10.96
N TYR A 98 -22.25 8.27 10.72
CA TYR A 98 -22.82 7.41 11.77
C TYR A 98 -21.80 6.85 12.77
N LEU A 99 -20.51 7.02 12.55
CA LEU A 99 -19.49 6.55 13.49
C LEU A 99 -19.27 7.47 14.70
N ASN A 100 -19.90 8.64 14.75
CA ASN A 100 -19.75 9.62 15.80
C ASN A 100 -18.29 9.91 16.19
N LEU A 101 -17.40 9.86 15.23
CA LEU A 101 -15.98 10.16 15.45
C LEU A 101 -15.81 11.68 15.59
N PRO A 102 -15.27 12.17 16.71
CA PRO A 102 -15.05 13.61 16.92
C PRO A 102 -13.95 14.15 16.00
N ASN A 103 -13.05 13.31 15.52
CA ASN A 103 -12.03 13.62 14.56
C ASN A 103 -12.07 12.60 13.42
N ARG A 104 -12.23 13.07 12.20
CA ARG A 104 -12.26 12.24 10.99
C ARG A 104 -11.06 12.47 10.08
N MET A 105 -10.15 13.33 10.47
CA MET A 105 -8.96 13.58 9.68
C MET A 105 -8.01 12.40 9.76
N GLY A 106 -7.76 11.82 8.62
CA GLY A 106 -6.79 10.75 8.44
C GLY A 106 -5.56 11.20 7.66
N TYR A 107 -4.54 10.38 7.66
CA TYR A 107 -3.36 10.57 6.84
C TYR A 107 -2.78 9.26 6.34
N THR A 108 -2.05 9.35 5.26
CA THR A 108 -1.22 8.29 4.69
C THR A 108 0.07 8.89 4.16
N LEU A 109 1.10 8.08 4.05
CA LEU A 109 2.44 8.50 3.62
C LEU A 109 2.83 7.76 2.35
N SER A 110 3.68 8.43 1.54
CA SER A 110 4.27 7.84 0.34
C SER A 110 5.67 8.36 0.11
N ILE A 111 6.56 7.54 -0.43
CA ILE A 111 7.91 7.97 -0.84
C ILE A 111 7.96 8.38 -2.30
N ASP A 112 7.02 7.94 -3.11
CA ASP A 112 6.97 8.17 -4.56
C ASP A 112 5.73 8.93 -5.03
N GLY A 113 4.79 9.20 -4.11
CA GLY A 113 3.50 9.83 -4.42
C GLY A 113 2.51 8.93 -5.17
N LYS A 114 2.80 7.64 -5.30
CA LYS A 114 1.95 6.65 -5.98
C LYS A 114 1.53 5.53 -5.05
N ASN A 115 2.48 4.99 -4.33
CA ASN A 115 2.27 3.90 -3.38
C ASN A 115 2.15 4.47 -1.97
N TRP A 116 1.00 4.28 -1.34
CA TRP A 116 0.66 4.89 -0.07
C TRP A 116 0.63 3.87 1.06
N SER A 117 1.02 4.29 2.24
CA SER A 117 0.95 3.46 3.44
C SER A 117 -0.48 3.15 3.84
N LYS A 118 -0.64 2.19 4.73
CA LYS A 118 -1.92 2.03 5.43
C LYS A 118 -2.29 3.35 6.11
N ALA A 119 -3.50 3.81 5.85
CA ALA A 119 -4.00 5.06 6.39
C ALA A 119 -4.27 4.98 7.90
N ARG A 120 -4.10 6.10 8.59
CA ARG A 120 -4.30 6.25 10.04
C ARG A 120 -5.05 7.54 10.33
N TYR A 121 -5.78 7.60 11.44
CA TYR A 121 -6.32 8.87 11.93
C TYR A 121 -5.22 9.73 12.55
N ILE A 122 -5.34 11.04 12.37
CA ILE A 122 -4.45 12.00 13.04
C ILE A 122 -4.76 11.97 14.53
N ALA A 123 -3.74 11.82 15.37
CA ALA A 123 -3.90 11.84 16.82
C ALA A 123 -4.10 13.28 17.28
N ILE A 124 -5.33 13.65 17.60
CA ILE A 124 -5.71 14.96 18.14
C ILE A 124 -6.42 14.76 19.45
N ASP A 125 -6.05 15.56 20.47
CA ASP A 125 -6.77 15.56 21.73
C ASP A 125 -8.16 16.18 21.54
N THR A 126 -9.17 15.32 21.54
CA THR A 126 -10.57 15.73 21.39
C THR A 126 -11.27 15.99 22.73
N LYS A 127 -10.57 15.87 23.87
CA LYS A 127 -11.12 16.12 25.20
C LYS A 127 -11.12 17.60 25.59
N VAL A 128 -10.29 18.39 24.93
CA VAL A 128 -10.21 19.83 25.16
C VAL A 128 -11.54 20.49 24.78
N LYS A 129 -12.00 21.48 25.57
CA LYS A 129 -13.18 22.26 25.24
C LYS A 129 -13.03 22.89 23.85
N LYS A 130 -13.99 22.69 23.01
CA LYS A 130 -13.95 23.03 21.60
C LYS A 130 -15.29 23.63 21.14
N TRP A 131 -15.22 24.40 20.08
CA TRP A 131 -16.39 25.04 19.45
C TRP A 131 -17.04 24.15 18.38
N TRP A 132 -16.42 23.02 18.04
CA TRP A 132 -16.89 22.07 17.03
C TRP A 132 -17.33 20.74 17.65
N THR A 133 -18.20 20.03 16.97
CA THR A 133 -18.60 18.66 17.33
C THR A 133 -17.77 17.61 16.59
N VAL A 134 -17.41 17.88 15.32
CA VAL A 134 -16.62 16.97 14.48
C VAL A 134 -15.60 17.77 13.67
N MET A 135 -14.33 17.45 13.83
CA MET A 135 -13.28 17.87 12.89
C MET A 135 -13.35 17.02 11.64
N ARG A 136 -13.39 17.66 10.47
CA ARG A 136 -13.60 16.94 9.21
C ARG A 136 -12.45 17.13 8.24
N THR A 137 -12.72 17.89 7.19
CA THR A 137 -11.95 17.95 5.97
C THR A 137 -10.70 18.80 6.15
N PRO A 138 -9.51 18.26 6.04
CA PRO A 138 -8.29 19.06 5.96
C PRO A 138 -8.29 19.85 4.65
N LEU A 139 -7.94 21.13 4.73
CA LEU A 139 -7.87 22.04 3.59
C LEU A 139 -6.43 22.31 3.17
N CYS A 140 -5.52 22.43 4.12
CA CYS A 140 -4.09 22.55 3.85
C CYS A 140 -3.25 22.18 5.07
N LEU A 141 -1.98 21.90 4.81
CA LEU A 141 -0.94 21.66 5.80
C LEU A 141 0.15 22.72 5.64
N ILE A 142 0.25 23.62 6.59
CA ILE A 142 1.15 24.77 6.56
C ILE A 142 2.37 24.46 7.44
N PRO A 143 3.59 24.42 6.90
CA PRO A 143 4.80 24.23 7.69
C PRO A 143 5.12 25.50 8.51
N GLU A 144 5.43 25.35 9.80
CA GLU A 144 5.82 26.44 10.69
C GLU A 144 7.28 26.31 11.18
N GLY A 145 8.00 25.30 10.75
CA GLY A 145 9.34 24.97 11.22
C GLY A 145 9.36 23.91 12.33
N ASP A 146 10.52 23.35 12.63
CA ASP A 146 10.75 22.40 13.73
C ASP A 146 9.78 21.20 13.76
N ASN A 147 9.38 20.72 12.58
CA ASN A 147 8.35 19.70 12.40
C ASN A 147 6.95 20.05 12.95
N VAL A 148 6.71 21.34 13.17
CA VAL A 148 5.39 21.86 13.53
C VAL A 148 4.64 22.27 12.26
N TYR A 149 3.38 21.93 12.20
CA TYR A 149 2.49 22.22 11.09
C TYR A 149 1.14 22.72 11.60
N THR A 150 0.56 23.64 10.89
CA THR A 150 -0.82 24.03 11.09
C THR A 150 -1.69 23.33 10.06
N ILE A 151 -2.66 22.56 10.52
CA ILE A 151 -3.73 22.00 9.70
C ILE A 151 -4.88 23.00 9.72
N VAL A 152 -5.25 23.51 8.56
CA VAL A 152 -6.50 24.22 8.37
C VAL A 152 -7.56 23.19 7.96
N TYR A 153 -8.70 23.20 8.62
CA TYR A 153 -9.73 22.18 8.42
C TYR A 153 -11.12 22.75 8.49
N THR A 154 -12.11 22.07 7.90
CA THR A 154 -13.51 22.33 8.17
C THR A 154 -13.99 21.48 9.35
N ALA A 155 -14.97 21.98 10.06
CA ALA A 155 -15.61 21.27 11.15
C ALA A 155 -17.12 21.37 11.06
N TRP A 156 -17.81 20.49 11.75
CA TRP A 156 -19.22 20.67 12.04
C TRP A 156 -19.39 21.29 13.42
N ASP A 157 -20.37 22.15 13.53
CA ASP A 157 -20.93 22.57 14.78
C ASP A 157 -22.44 22.25 14.82
N ASP A 158 -23.12 22.66 15.87
CA ASP A 158 -24.55 22.38 16.04
C ASP A 158 -25.44 23.29 15.16
N THR A 159 -24.87 24.25 14.45
CA THR A 159 -25.58 25.28 13.67
C THR A 159 -25.76 24.96 12.18
N ARG A 160 -25.26 23.82 11.71
CA ARG A 160 -25.19 23.41 10.31
C ARG A 160 -24.22 24.21 9.43
N PHE A 161 -23.45 25.11 9.98
CA PHE A 161 -22.35 25.73 9.28
C PHE A 161 -21.12 24.81 9.31
N HIS A 162 -20.26 24.97 8.32
CA HIS A 162 -18.97 24.28 8.27
C HIS A 162 -17.85 25.31 8.52
N PRO A 163 -17.69 25.76 9.74
CA PRO A 163 -16.67 26.77 10.05
C PRO A 163 -15.27 26.20 9.83
N ILE A 164 -14.35 27.12 9.58
CA ILE A 164 -12.93 26.79 9.37
C ILE A 164 -12.22 26.92 10.70
N GLY A 165 -11.46 25.89 11.03
CA GLY A 165 -10.60 25.85 12.20
C GLY A 165 -9.14 25.62 11.83
N MET A 166 -8.29 25.82 12.83
CA MET A 166 -6.86 25.55 12.73
C MET A 166 -6.41 24.73 13.94
N VAL A 167 -5.52 23.79 13.71
CA VAL A 167 -4.88 23.01 14.78
C VAL A 167 -3.41 22.84 14.47
N LYS A 168 -2.58 23.03 15.49
CA LYS A 168 -1.15 22.77 15.39
C LYS A 168 -0.87 21.31 15.73
N VAL A 169 -0.11 20.66 14.88
CA VAL A 169 0.38 19.30 15.06
C VAL A 169 1.90 19.29 14.95
N LYS A 170 2.54 18.44 15.72
CA LYS A 170 3.97 18.18 15.59
C LYS A 170 4.18 16.81 15.01
N LEU A 171 4.88 16.74 13.87
CA LEU A 171 5.32 15.46 13.34
C LEU A 171 6.48 14.96 14.22
N ASN A 172 6.34 13.75 14.74
CA ASN A 172 7.45 13.10 15.43
C ASN A 172 8.41 12.52 14.38
N PRO A 173 9.67 13.02 14.29
CA PRO A 173 10.63 12.54 13.29
C PRO A 173 10.90 11.05 13.37
N GLU A 174 11.01 10.48 14.57
CA GLU A 174 11.28 9.05 14.77
C GLU A 174 10.13 8.19 14.22
N VAL A 175 8.88 8.63 14.46
CA VAL A 175 7.69 7.94 13.93
C VAL A 175 7.63 8.10 12.41
N LEU A 176 7.92 9.29 11.90
CA LEU A 176 7.95 9.56 10.46
C LEU A 176 9.01 8.71 9.76
N ASP A 177 10.23 8.67 10.31
CA ASP A 177 11.32 7.87 9.75
C ASP A 177 11.01 6.38 9.77
N LYS A 178 10.41 5.89 10.86
CA LYS A 178 9.95 4.51 10.96
C LYS A 178 8.88 4.18 9.91
N LEU A 179 7.86 5.02 9.79
CA LEU A 179 6.78 4.83 8.81
C LEU A 179 7.31 4.96 7.38
N THR A 180 8.24 5.87 7.13
CA THR A 180 8.89 6.03 5.82
C THR A 180 9.76 4.82 5.49
N ALA A 181 10.45 4.24 6.48
CA ALA A 181 11.22 3.02 6.29
C ALA A 181 10.32 1.81 5.97
N GLU A 182 9.13 1.75 6.55
CA GLU A 182 8.12 0.74 6.21
C GLU A 182 7.59 0.90 4.78
N LEU A 183 7.59 2.13 4.25
CA LEU A 183 7.15 2.45 2.88
C LEU A 183 8.22 2.25 1.83
N LYS A 184 9.48 2.32 2.21
CA LYS A 184 10.54 1.92 1.29
C LYS A 184 10.20 0.50 0.89
N PRO A 185 9.95 0.27 -0.42
CA PRO A 185 9.71 -1.09 -0.84
C PRO A 185 10.79 -1.92 -0.18
N ALA A 186 10.37 -2.98 0.48
CA ALA A 186 11.29 -3.98 0.90
C ALA A 186 11.99 -4.41 -0.37
N ILE A 187 13.04 -3.69 -0.67
CA ILE A 187 13.86 -3.77 -1.85
C ILE A 187 13.03 -3.86 -3.11
N PRO A 188 13.19 -2.93 -4.03
CA PRO A 188 12.58 -3.10 -5.32
C PRO A 188 12.92 -4.52 -5.70
N TYR A 189 11.93 -5.30 -5.72
CA TYR A 189 12.05 -6.62 -6.16
C TYR A 189 12.68 -6.50 -7.48
N LEU A 190 13.94 -6.64 -7.41
CA LEU A 190 14.58 -7.02 -8.56
C LEU A 190 13.98 -6.38 -9.73
N ASN A 191 14.38 -5.21 -9.94
CA ASN A 191 14.33 -4.88 -11.28
C ASN A 191 14.91 -6.03 -11.96
N GLU A 192 14.07 -6.99 -12.20
CA GLU A 192 14.58 -7.67 -13.10
C GLU A 192 15.49 -8.71 -12.71
N VAL A 193 16.42 -8.62 -12.05
CA VAL A 193 17.26 -9.71 -11.78
C VAL A 193 18.06 -9.56 -10.59
N GLY A 194 17.69 -9.84 -9.61
CA GLY A 194 18.55 -9.78 -8.57
C GLY A 194 17.93 -10.25 -7.32
N ALA A 195 18.42 -11.15 -6.86
CA ALA A 195 18.04 -11.71 -5.69
C ALA A 195 18.14 -10.83 -4.55
N GLN A 196 17.24 -10.47 -3.93
CA GLN A 196 17.44 -9.93 -2.87
C GLN A 196 16.76 -10.04 -1.72
N ALA A 197 17.04 -9.76 -0.84
CA ALA A 197 16.77 -9.81 0.52
C ALA A 197 15.28 -9.95 0.82
N MET A 198 14.95 -10.88 1.59
CA MET A 198 13.70 -10.96 2.31
C MET A 198 13.41 -9.67 3.06
N PRO A 199 12.15 -9.28 3.24
CA PRO A 199 11.80 -8.12 4.05
C PRO A 199 12.56 -8.14 5.38
N ARG A 200 13.32 -7.11 5.66
CA ARG A 200 14.11 -7.00 6.89
C ARG A 200 13.26 -6.81 8.15
N ASN A 201 11.98 -6.77 8.00
CA ASN A 201 10.99 -6.50 9.04
C ASN A 201 10.30 -7.77 9.57
N ILE A 202 10.97 -8.90 9.56
CA ILE A 202 10.56 -10.00 10.43
C ILE A 202 10.79 -9.54 11.87
N VAL A 203 9.74 -9.00 12.47
CA VAL A 203 9.79 -8.59 13.87
C VAL A 203 9.57 -9.84 14.72
N PRO A 204 10.44 -10.12 15.70
CA PRO A 204 10.21 -11.19 16.64
C PRO A 204 8.85 -11.06 17.31
N ILE A 205 8.09 -12.13 17.35
CA ILE A 205 6.83 -12.16 18.08
C ILE A 205 7.17 -12.06 19.57
N LYS A 206 6.88 -10.91 20.15
CA LYS A 206 6.96 -10.69 21.60
C LYS A 206 5.63 -11.13 22.20
N ASN A 207 5.69 -11.86 23.30
CA ASN A 207 4.53 -12.36 24.07
C ASN A 207 3.78 -13.56 23.44
N ALA A 208 4.47 -14.45 22.74
CA ALA A 208 3.91 -15.76 22.46
C ALA A 208 3.70 -16.54 23.75
N TYR A 209 2.57 -17.26 23.86
CA TYR A 209 2.28 -18.12 25.00
C TYR A 209 3.26 -19.31 25.19
N PHE A 210 4.18 -19.46 24.27
CA PHE A 210 5.23 -20.50 24.30
C PHE A 210 6.52 -19.92 23.71
N ASN A 211 7.63 -20.56 24.04
CA ASN A 211 8.95 -20.14 23.56
C ASN A 211 9.09 -20.48 22.08
N MET A 212 8.79 -19.49 21.21
CA MET A 212 8.97 -19.65 19.77
C MET A 212 10.42 -19.37 19.36
N PRO A 213 11.10 -20.30 18.71
CA PRO A 213 12.38 -19.99 18.10
C PRO A 213 12.17 -18.91 17.03
N GLN A 214 12.97 -17.85 17.11
CA GLN A 214 12.88 -16.74 16.13
C GLN A 214 13.50 -17.19 14.80
N PRO A 215 12.78 -17.09 13.68
CA PRO A 215 13.34 -17.41 12.38
C PRO A 215 14.45 -16.42 12.04
N LYS A 216 15.57 -16.92 11.58
CA LYS A 216 16.62 -16.08 11.00
C LYS A 216 16.21 -15.71 9.59
N CYS A 217 16.38 -14.43 9.23
CA CYS A 217 16.19 -14.01 7.85
C CYS A 217 17.23 -14.72 6.96
N PRO A 218 16.82 -15.49 5.95
CA PRO A 218 17.77 -16.16 5.08
C PRO A 218 18.53 -15.12 4.24
N VAL A 219 19.81 -15.36 4.06
CA VAL A 219 20.66 -14.59 3.15
C VAL A 219 21.03 -15.54 2.01
N PHE A 220 20.66 -15.15 0.79
CA PHE A 220 20.99 -15.91 -0.40
C PHE A 220 22.25 -15.35 -1.05
N PRO A 221 23.13 -16.21 -1.61
CA PRO A 221 24.24 -15.73 -2.42
C PRO A 221 23.80 -14.94 -3.65
N ASP A 222 24.65 -14.03 -4.12
CA ASP A 222 24.40 -13.19 -5.29
C ASP A 222 24.57 -13.95 -6.63
N PHE A 223 24.22 -15.22 -6.65
CA PHE A 223 24.23 -16.06 -7.84
C PHE A 223 22.81 -16.20 -8.38
N ILE A 224 22.62 -15.79 -9.65
CA ILE A 224 21.28 -15.71 -10.24
C ILE A 224 21.23 -16.50 -11.53
N VAL A 225 20.20 -17.31 -11.67
CA VAL A 225 19.90 -18.06 -12.89
C VAL A 225 18.51 -17.65 -13.39
N ASN A 226 18.47 -17.03 -14.55
CA ASN A 226 17.20 -16.77 -15.23
C ASN A 226 16.81 -18.01 -16.03
N MET A 227 15.61 -18.51 -15.80
CA MET A 227 15.12 -19.72 -16.48
C MET A 227 14.94 -19.54 -18.00
N LYS A 228 14.81 -18.30 -18.47
CA LYS A 228 14.81 -17.98 -19.90
C LYS A 228 16.13 -18.39 -20.56
N ASP A 229 17.26 -18.17 -19.88
CA ASP A 229 18.58 -18.50 -20.35
C ASP A 229 18.85 -20.03 -20.34
N LYS A 230 18.04 -20.77 -19.61
CA LYS A 230 18.05 -22.24 -19.56
C LYS A 230 17.13 -22.88 -20.62
N GLY A 231 16.54 -22.09 -21.50
CA GLY A 231 15.68 -22.59 -22.57
C GLY A 231 14.25 -22.91 -22.14
N MET A 232 13.74 -22.25 -21.11
CA MET A 232 12.35 -22.40 -20.69
C MET A 232 11.40 -21.86 -21.76
N THR A 233 10.42 -22.66 -22.16
CA THR A 233 9.41 -22.30 -23.17
C THR A 233 8.00 -22.55 -22.63
N GLU A 234 7.01 -21.81 -23.14
CA GLU A 234 5.62 -21.93 -22.69
C GLU A 234 4.92 -23.21 -23.19
N ASP A 235 5.51 -23.87 -24.19
CA ASP A 235 4.92 -25.05 -24.85
C ASP A 235 5.15 -26.35 -24.06
N ALA A 236 6.04 -26.34 -23.08
CA ALA A 236 6.41 -27.52 -22.31
C ALA A 236 6.29 -27.30 -20.79
N PRO A 237 5.96 -28.36 -20.02
CA PRO A 237 5.99 -28.24 -18.57
C PRO A 237 7.39 -27.92 -18.06
N ILE A 238 7.49 -26.92 -17.18
CA ILE A 238 8.76 -26.41 -16.67
C ILE A 238 9.32 -27.20 -15.48
N THR A 239 8.58 -28.16 -14.96
CA THR A 239 8.85 -28.88 -13.71
C THR A 239 10.27 -29.42 -13.61
N ASP A 240 10.69 -30.23 -14.59
CA ASP A 240 12.00 -30.91 -14.53
C ASP A 240 13.14 -29.93 -14.71
N LEU A 241 12.96 -28.94 -15.55
CA LEU A 241 13.96 -27.91 -15.79
C LEU A 241 14.17 -27.04 -14.55
N VAL A 242 13.08 -26.61 -13.92
CA VAL A 242 13.13 -25.81 -12.69
C VAL A 242 13.73 -26.62 -11.55
N ASN A 243 13.29 -27.85 -11.34
CA ASN A 243 13.82 -28.70 -10.27
C ASN A 243 15.32 -29.02 -10.42
N ARG A 244 15.78 -29.28 -11.65
CA ARG A 244 17.22 -29.46 -11.93
C ARG A 244 18.01 -28.18 -11.64
N THR A 245 17.52 -27.05 -12.11
CA THR A 245 18.20 -25.76 -11.87
C THR A 245 18.25 -25.42 -10.38
N ILE A 246 17.17 -25.63 -9.64
CA ILE A 246 17.18 -25.48 -8.17
C ILE A 246 18.23 -26.37 -7.51
N ALA A 247 18.34 -27.62 -7.96
CA ALA A 247 19.35 -28.56 -7.43
C ALA A 247 20.78 -28.12 -7.78
N GLU A 248 21.02 -27.65 -8.99
CA GLU A 248 22.32 -27.11 -9.41
C GLU A 248 22.73 -25.90 -8.59
N VAL A 249 21.82 -24.91 -8.46
CA VAL A 249 22.04 -23.68 -7.66
C VAL A 249 22.32 -24.02 -6.19
N SER A 250 21.57 -24.97 -5.62
CA SER A 250 21.79 -25.41 -4.25
C SER A 250 23.18 -26.07 -4.05
N LYS A 251 23.62 -26.87 -5.01
CA LYS A 251 24.97 -27.53 -4.98
C LYS A 251 26.11 -26.52 -5.06
N GLN A 252 25.88 -25.36 -5.70
CA GLN A 252 26.87 -24.28 -5.80
C GLN A 252 26.88 -23.37 -4.57
N GLY A 253 26.16 -23.73 -3.53
CA GLY A 253 26.09 -22.93 -2.29
C GLY A 253 24.85 -22.06 -2.16
N GLY A 254 24.00 -22.01 -3.18
CA GLY A 254 22.75 -21.26 -3.17
C GLY A 254 22.71 -20.14 -4.20
N GLY A 255 21.60 -19.41 -4.22
CA GLY A 255 21.35 -18.32 -5.16
C GLY A 255 19.87 -18.16 -5.49
N THR A 256 19.58 -17.46 -6.57
CA THR A 256 18.20 -17.22 -7.02
C THR A 256 17.94 -17.86 -8.38
N VAL A 257 16.82 -18.57 -8.47
CA VAL A 257 16.25 -19.08 -9.70
C VAL A 257 15.06 -18.19 -10.08
N VAL A 258 15.15 -17.51 -11.21
CA VAL A 258 14.14 -16.57 -11.67
C VAL A 258 13.24 -17.21 -12.72
N ILE A 259 11.95 -17.27 -12.44
CA ILE A 259 10.90 -17.63 -13.41
C ILE A 259 10.51 -16.33 -14.13
N PRO A 260 10.72 -16.23 -15.46
CA PRO A 260 10.40 -15.01 -16.20
C PRO A 260 8.90 -14.80 -16.36
N GLU A 261 8.53 -13.60 -16.81
CA GLU A 261 7.16 -13.29 -17.23
C GLU A 261 6.63 -14.32 -18.23
N GLY A 262 5.36 -14.70 -18.10
CA GLY A 262 4.68 -15.68 -18.93
C GLY A 262 3.80 -16.65 -18.13
N LYS A 263 3.09 -17.54 -18.87
CA LYS A 263 2.26 -18.58 -18.27
C LYS A 263 2.94 -19.94 -18.36
N TRP A 264 3.25 -20.51 -17.22
CA TRP A 264 4.08 -21.68 -17.09
C TRP A 264 3.33 -22.84 -16.48
N LYS A 265 3.31 -23.99 -17.14
CA LYS A 265 2.72 -25.22 -16.61
C LYS A 265 3.75 -25.98 -15.81
N SER A 266 3.41 -26.34 -14.58
CA SER A 266 4.27 -27.10 -13.69
C SER A 266 3.52 -28.17 -12.91
N ALA A 267 4.24 -29.21 -12.53
CA ALA A 267 3.84 -30.09 -11.45
C ALA A 267 4.61 -29.68 -10.17
N ARG A 268 4.94 -30.63 -9.30
CA ARG A 268 5.58 -30.34 -8.03
C ARG A 268 6.97 -29.72 -8.19
N ILE A 269 7.16 -28.51 -7.70
CA ILE A 269 8.47 -27.86 -7.55
C ILE A 269 9.03 -28.23 -6.18
N VAL A 270 10.32 -28.62 -6.14
CA VAL A 270 11.03 -29.04 -4.93
C VAL A 270 12.09 -28.01 -4.61
N LEU A 271 11.87 -27.22 -3.57
CA LEU A 271 12.85 -26.26 -3.09
C LEU A 271 14.03 -26.95 -2.39
N LYS A 272 15.18 -26.35 -2.46
CA LYS A 272 16.43 -26.78 -1.80
C LYS A 272 16.96 -25.66 -0.92
N SER A 273 17.84 -26.05 0.01
CA SER A 273 18.49 -25.09 0.93
C SER A 273 19.27 -24.03 0.16
N ASN A 274 19.24 -22.80 0.67
CA ASN A 274 19.91 -21.62 0.14
C ASN A 274 19.47 -21.19 -1.26
N VAL A 275 18.32 -21.65 -1.76
CA VAL A 275 17.79 -21.26 -3.06
C VAL A 275 16.54 -20.41 -2.88
N ASN A 276 16.56 -19.23 -3.46
CA ASN A 276 15.41 -18.37 -3.62
C ASN A 276 14.75 -18.66 -4.99
N LEU A 277 13.50 -19.10 -4.99
CA LEU A 277 12.70 -19.21 -6.21
C LEU A 277 11.90 -17.90 -6.39
N HIS A 278 12.26 -17.16 -7.42
CA HIS A 278 11.67 -15.87 -7.70
C HIS A 278 10.77 -15.91 -8.95
N LEU A 279 9.56 -15.43 -8.82
CA LEU A 279 8.66 -15.19 -9.95
C LEU A 279 8.76 -13.73 -10.35
N ALA A 280 9.21 -13.47 -11.57
CA ALA A 280 9.24 -12.11 -12.11
C ALA A 280 7.81 -11.55 -12.23
N LYS A 281 7.71 -10.22 -12.31
CA LYS A 281 6.41 -9.58 -12.52
C LYS A 281 5.76 -10.11 -13.78
N GLY A 282 4.49 -10.53 -13.68
CA GLY A 282 3.77 -11.15 -14.80
C GLY A 282 4.04 -12.65 -14.99
N ALA A 283 4.85 -13.28 -14.14
CA ALA A 283 5.00 -14.73 -14.14
C ALA A 283 3.82 -15.40 -13.44
N GLU A 284 3.21 -16.35 -14.09
CA GLU A 284 2.10 -17.18 -13.59
C GLU A 284 2.49 -18.65 -13.71
N ILE A 285 2.41 -19.42 -12.62
CA ILE A 285 2.63 -20.86 -12.63
C ILE A 285 1.31 -21.58 -12.41
N GLU A 286 0.84 -22.28 -13.44
CA GLU A 286 -0.32 -23.16 -13.36
C GLU A 286 0.15 -24.56 -12.97
N PHE A 287 -0.25 -25.00 -11.78
CA PHE A 287 0.04 -26.35 -11.33
C PHE A 287 -0.99 -27.35 -11.89
N SER A 288 -0.49 -28.46 -12.44
CA SER A 288 -1.37 -29.57 -12.82
C SER A 288 -2.11 -30.06 -11.58
N GLY A 289 -3.44 -30.16 -11.65
CA GLY A 289 -4.34 -30.42 -10.51
C GLY A 289 -4.22 -31.80 -9.81
N GLN A 290 -3.10 -32.49 -9.98
CA GLN A 290 -2.76 -33.64 -9.15
C GLN A 290 -2.16 -33.11 -7.83
N ILE A 291 -3.03 -32.77 -6.92
CA ILE A 291 -2.64 -32.57 -5.51
C ILE A 291 -2.08 -33.90 -5.04
N GLY A 292 -0.80 -33.90 -4.68
CA GLY A 292 -0.10 -35.09 -4.24
C GLY A 292 -0.87 -35.81 -3.13
N ARG A 293 -0.98 -37.12 -3.25
CA ARG A 293 -1.47 -37.96 -2.16
C ARG A 293 -0.52 -37.74 -0.97
N ALA A 294 -1.05 -37.25 0.14
CA ALA A 294 -0.35 -37.32 1.40
C ALA A 294 -0.12 -38.81 1.70
N HIS A 295 1.12 -39.24 1.71
CA HIS A 295 1.43 -40.51 2.33
C HIS A 295 1.41 -40.28 3.83
N VAL A 296 0.43 -40.89 4.48
CA VAL A 296 0.39 -41.07 5.92
C VAL A 296 1.49 -42.05 6.32
#